data_c36686f612251b8ded880a3aadb58fc5
#
_entry.id   c36686f612251b8ded880a3aadb58fc5
#
_cell.length_a   1.000
_cell.length_b   1.000
_cell.length_c   1.000
_cell.angle_alpha   90.00
_cell.angle_beta   90.00
_cell.angle_gamma   90.00
#
_symmetry.space_group_name_H-M   'P 1'
#
loop_
_entity.id
_entity.type
_entity.pdbx_description
1 polymer ?
#
loop_
_entity_poly.entity_id
_entity_poly.type
_entity_poly.pdbx_seq_one_letter_code
_entity_poly.pdbx_strand_id
1 'polypeptide(L)'
;HGTLGTPILSPDPASTEKSEFLTCPREREVALWVLAHNKRAGAYTDTFPDALCHYLAIRVQNAVYGVAGMEAGEHPMDSFEYSVLVSILGEGALAMENRQNIREKEQAALLMEKERLRANLLRTISHDLRTPLTAISGNASNLLSNHSAIDEATRLQIYADIYDDSMWLINLVENLLAVTRIEDGRMNLRMETELVSEVISEALRHVSRQSVEHSITAESTDDFLLARMDARLIVQVIINLVDNAIKYTQKGSRIQILTDKLESDVRIRVTDDGPGIPDEAKPFVFDMCYTGANRIADSRRSLGLGLCLCRSIIRAHGGEISVSDNTPSGCIFTFTLPCEEVTIHE
;
A
#
# COMPACT_ATOMS: atom_id res chain seq x y z
N HIS A 1 17.21 26.05 10.35
CA HIS A 1 17.31 26.36 11.78
C HIS A 1 17.32 25.04 12.53
N GLY A 2 18.54 24.63 13.03
CA GLY A 2 18.72 23.37 13.76
C GLY A 2 18.08 23.47 15.16
N THR A 3 17.36 22.43 15.57
CA THR A 3 16.90 22.24 16.93
C THR A 3 17.76 21.18 17.60
N LEU A 4 18.17 21.42 18.86
CA LEU A 4 18.83 20.39 19.65
C LEU A 4 17.81 19.32 20.06
N GLY A 5 18.09 18.07 19.74
CA GLY A 5 17.37 16.91 20.25
C GLY A 5 17.68 16.60 21.70
N THR A 6 17.25 15.43 22.17
CA THR A 6 17.61 14.91 23.49
C THR A 6 19.11 14.62 23.50
N PRO A 7 19.85 15.09 24.53
CA PRO A 7 21.28 14.81 24.64
C PRO A 7 21.54 13.32 24.83
N ILE A 8 22.58 12.82 24.12
CA ILE A 8 23.07 11.46 24.27
C ILE A 8 24.26 11.51 25.23
N LEU A 9 24.15 10.84 26.34
CA LEU A 9 25.22 10.75 27.34
C LEU A 9 26.21 9.63 26.99
N SER A 10 27.47 9.79 27.38
CA SER A 10 28.45 8.70 27.35
C SER A 10 27.98 7.55 28.25
N PRO A 11 28.20 6.28 27.85
CA PRO A 11 27.72 5.09 28.57
C PRO A 11 28.50 4.76 29.85
N ASP A 12 29.15 5.70 30.50
CA ASP A 12 29.77 5.46 31.80
C ASP A 12 28.71 5.32 32.90
N PRO A 13 28.50 4.14 33.49
CA PRO A 13 27.49 3.90 34.49
C PRO A 13 27.68 4.69 35.79
N ALA A 14 28.89 5.24 36.05
CA ALA A 14 29.17 6.12 37.19
C ALA A 14 28.60 7.55 37.03
N SER A 15 28.09 7.91 35.83
CA SER A 15 27.63 9.27 35.52
C SER A 15 26.12 9.48 35.65
N THR A 16 25.38 8.53 36.22
CA THR A 16 23.89 8.65 36.36
C THR A 16 23.46 9.84 37.22
N GLU A 17 24.28 10.29 38.19
CA GLU A 17 24.03 11.52 38.96
C GLU A 17 24.32 12.80 38.19
N LYS A 18 25.06 12.72 37.07
CA LYS A 18 25.49 13.88 36.28
C LYS A 18 24.54 14.20 35.08
N SER A 19 23.49 13.43 34.87
CA SER A 19 22.53 13.67 33.78
C SER A 19 21.74 15.00 33.92
N GLU A 20 21.66 15.55 35.12
CA GLU A 20 21.02 16.86 35.40
C GLU A 20 21.76 18.03 34.72
N PHE A 21 23.07 17.90 34.48
CA PHE A 21 23.88 18.92 33.80
C PHE A 21 23.35 19.27 32.42
N LEU A 22 23.01 18.28 31.64
CA LEU A 22 22.66 18.47 30.22
C LEU A 22 21.21 18.94 30.05
N THR A 23 20.41 18.84 31.12
CA THR A 23 19.05 19.44 31.17
C THR A 23 19.07 20.85 31.72
N CYS A 24 20.24 21.32 32.24
CA CYS A 24 20.38 22.69 32.71
C CYS A 24 20.10 23.71 31.59
N PRO A 25 19.17 24.65 31.78
CA PRO A 25 18.85 25.65 30.75
C PRO A 25 20.07 26.43 30.25
N ARG A 26 21.05 26.68 31.13
CA ARG A 26 22.27 27.41 30.82
C ARG A 26 23.17 26.63 29.85
N GLU A 27 23.40 25.36 30.13
CA GLU A 27 24.22 24.47 29.26
C GLU A 27 23.59 24.30 27.88
N ARG A 28 22.26 24.23 27.86
CA ARG A 28 21.49 24.17 26.59
C ARG A 28 21.63 25.46 25.78
N GLU A 29 21.65 26.63 26.44
CA GLU A 29 21.88 27.92 25.79
C GLU A 29 23.25 27.95 25.11
N VAL A 30 24.31 27.50 25.79
CA VAL A 30 25.67 27.43 25.26
C VAL A 30 25.73 26.49 24.06
N ALA A 31 25.14 25.32 24.15
CA ALA A 31 25.09 24.35 23.03
C ALA A 31 24.35 24.92 21.82
N LEU A 32 23.24 25.62 22.02
CA LEU A 32 22.50 26.32 20.96
C LEU A 32 23.34 27.40 20.29
N TRP A 33 24.09 28.15 21.10
CA TRP A 33 24.99 29.20 20.59
C TRP A 33 26.08 28.58 19.69
N VAL A 34 26.70 27.48 20.13
CA VAL A 34 27.71 26.73 19.34
C VAL A 34 27.12 26.23 18.04
N LEU A 35 25.88 25.68 18.09
CA LEU A 35 25.17 25.22 16.90
C LEU A 35 24.94 26.35 15.90
N ALA A 36 24.55 27.54 16.39
CA ALA A 36 24.25 28.69 15.55
C ALA A 36 25.47 29.40 14.97
N HIS A 37 26.57 29.49 15.75
CA HIS A 37 27.73 30.27 15.38
C HIS A 37 28.90 29.43 14.84
N ASN A 38 28.82 28.09 14.94
CA ASN A 38 29.88 27.17 14.51
C ASN A 38 31.27 27.50 15.16
N LYS A 39 31.26 27.95 16.41
CA LYS A 39 32.43 28.31 17.21
C LYS A 39 32.38 27.61 18.55
N ARG A 40 33.54 27.31 19.14
CA ARG A 40 33.63 26.76 20.49
C ARG A 40 33.12 27.77 21.53
N ALA A 41 32.50 27.28 22.57
CA ALA A 41 32.04 28.06 23.70
C ALA A 41 32.03 27.25 25.01
N GLY A 42 31.84 27.89 26.14
CA GLY A 42 31.79 27.23 27.44
C GLY A 42 33.07 27.40 28.25
N ALA A 43 33.31 26.52 29.20
CA ALA A 43 34.44 26.56 30.11
C ALA A 43 35.75 26.75 29.39
N TYR A 44 36.61 27.57 29.95
CA TYR A 44 37.95 27.93 29.38
C TYR A 44 37.90 28.61 28.00
N THR A 45 36.79 29.26 27.65
CA THR A 45 36.66 30.08 26.43
C THR A 45 36.23 31.48 26.76
N ASP A 46 36.39 32.43 25.81
CA ASP A 46 35.95 33.81 25.97
C ASP A 46 34.40 33.95 25.90
N THR A 47 33.72 32.92 25.49
CA THR A 47 32.26 32.90 25.29
C THR A 47 31.63 31.92 26.25
N PHE A 48 30.82 32.39 27.18
CA PHE A 48 30.23 31.62 28.28
C PHE A 48 31.25 30.94 29.22
N PRO A 49 32.24 31.66 29.76
CA PRO A 49 33.32 31.08 30.58
C PRO A 49 32.81 30.40 31.87
N ASP A 50 31.62 30.76 32.34
CA ASP A 50 30.97 30.22 33.54
C ASP A 50 30.20 28.94 33.32
N ALA A 51 30.17 28.40 32.07
CA ALA A 51 29.53 27.12 31.78
C ALA A 51 30.37 25.96 32.38
N LEU A 52 29.66 24.88 32.72
CA LEU A 52 30.28 23.69 33.30
C LEU A 52 30.99 22.82 32.28
N CYS A 53 30.59 22.93 31.04
CA CYS A 53 31.16 22.13 29.92
C CYS A 53 31.86 23.03 28.91
N HIS A 54 32.85 22.43 28.23
CA HIS A 54 33.45 22.95 27.00
C HIS A 54 32.70 22.38 25.79
N TYR A 55 32.18 23.25 24.91
CA TYR A 55 31.34 22.84 23.77
C TYR A 55 32.04 23.05 22.44
N LEU A 56 31.97 22.01 21.58
CA LEU A 56 32.52 22.02 20.22
C LEU A 56 31.46 21.61 19.22
N ALA A 57 31.48 22.21 18.03
CA ALA A 57 30.62 21.81 16.94
C ALA A 57 31.13 20.52 16.29
N ILE A 58 30.24 19.55 16.10
CA ILE A 58 30.45 18.36 15.27
C ILE A 58 30.12 18.79 13.84
N ARG A 59 31.12 19.04 13.01
CA ARG A 59 30.93 19.69 11.71
C ARG A 59 31.78 19.10 10.59
N VAL A 60 31.26 19.21 9.37
CA VAL A 60 32.03 19.06 8.14
C VAL A 60 32.02 20.41 7.43
N GLN A 61 33.19 21.01 7.24
CA GLN A 61 33.33 22.37 6.72
C GLN A 61 32.44 23.38 7.48
N ASN A 62 31.41 23.90 6.85
CA ASN A 62 30.47 24.87 7.43
C ASN A 62 29.13 24.24 7.93
N ALA A 63 28.88 22.97 7.64
CA ALA A 63 27.69 22.27 8.08
C ALA A 63 27.89 21.69 9.48
N VAL A 64 27.05 22.09 10.44
CA VAL A 64 27.05 21.58 11.82
C VAL A 64 25.99 20.49 11.94
N TYR A 65 26.42 19.29 12.30
CA TYR A 65 25.57 18.10 12.47
C TYR A 65 25.18 17.86 13.93
N GLY A 66 25.92 18.47 14.84
CA GLY A 66 25.67 18.35 16.29
C GLY A 66 26.62 19.21 17.10
N VAL A 67 26.48 19.11 18.43
CA VAL A 67 27.34 19.77 19.39
C VAL A 67 27.80 18.73 20.41
N ALA A 68 29.09 18.68 20.67
CA ALA A 68 29.67 17.87 21.74
C ALA A 68 29.98 18.77 22.93
N GLY A 69 29.47 18.41 24.11
CA GLY A 69 29.80 19.03 25.38
C GLY A 69 30.66 18.09 26.22
N MET A 70 31.72 18.61 26.82
CA MET A 70 32.61 17.87 27.70
C MET A 70 32.74 18.62 29.00
N GLU A 71 32.60 17.91 30.12
CA GLU A 71 32.79 18.48 31.45
C GLU A 71 34.23 19.07 31.55
N ALA A 72 34.30 20.25 32.05
CA ALA A 72 35.58 20.94 32.29
C ALA A 72 36.33 20.23 33.42
N GLY A 73 37.56 19.77 33.16
CA GLY A 73 38.45 19.27 34.17
C GLY A 73 39.03 20.40 35.04
N GLU A 74 39.95 20.06 35.94
CA GLU A 74 40.63 21.04 36.79
C GLU A 74 41.55 22.00 35.98
N HIS A 75 41.92 21.61 34.77
CA HIS A 75 42.81 22.38 33.89
C HIS A 75 42.24 22.43 32.45
N PRO A 76 42.54 23.52 31.70
CA PRO A 76 42.19 23.59 30.30
C PRO A 76 42.90 22.46 29.49
N MET A 77 42.19 21.93 28.47
CA MET A 77 42.78 20.93 27.56
C MET A 77 44.08 21.44 26.94
N ASP A 78 45.08 20.56 26.85
CA ASP A 78 46.28 20.86 26.11
C ASP A 78 46.05 20.83 24.59
N SER A 79 47.06 21.29 23.83
CA SER A 79 46.96 21.39 22.37
C SER A 79 46.85 20.01 21.68
N PHE A 80 47.38 18.95 22.30
CA PHE A 80 47.33 17.61 21.75
C PHE A 80 45.95 17.00 22.00
N GLU A 81 45.43 17.08 23.22
CA GLU A 81 44.07 16.61 23.58
C GLU A 81 43.01 17.30 22.70
N TYR A 82 43.10 18.62 22.53
CA TYR A 82 42.23 19.38 21.66
C TYR A 82 42.28 18.91 20.21
N SER A 83 43.49 18.66 19.67
CA SER A 83 43.68 18.18 18.30
C SER A 83 43.07 16.82 18.07
N VAL A 84 43.28 15.88 19.00
CA VAL A 84 42.68 14.52 18.97
C VAL A 84 41.15 14.59 18.99
N LEU A 85 40.63 15.40 19.88
CA LEU A 85 39.20 15.58 20.01
C LEU A 85 38.54 16.15 18.74
N VAL A 86 39.12 17.20 18.17
CA VAL A 86 38.63 17.80 16.91
C VAL A 86 38.67 16.78 15.78
N SER A 87 39.70 15.91 15.75
CA SER A 87 39.84 14.84 14.76
C SER A 87 38.68 13.81 14.91
N ILE A 88 38.42 13.35 16.14
CA ILE A 88 37.35 12.41 16.43
C ILE A 88 35.99 13.01 16.07
N LEU A 89 35.72 14.27 16.47
CA LEU A 89 34.48 14.96 16.14
C LEU A 89 34.31 15.16 14.62
N GLY A 90 35.43 15.38 13.90
CA GLY A 90 35.45 15.47 12.43
C GLY A 90 35.05 14.16 11.76
N GLU A 91 35.60 13.03 12.23
CA GLU A 91 35.23 11.70 11.72
C GLU A 91 33.76 11.39 12.04
N GLY A 92 33.30 11.70 13.25
CA GLY A 92 31.91 11.57 13.64
C GLY A 92 30.97 12.41 12.76
N ALA A 93 31.37 13.65 12.47
CA ALA A 93 30.61 14.54 11.58
C ALA A 93 30.49 13.97 10.16
N LEU A 94 31.59 13.43 9.61
CA LEU A 94 31.63 12.80 8.29
C LEU A 94 30.69 11.56 8.24
N ALA A 95 30.70 10.76 9.30
CA ALA A 95 29.79 9.60 9.41
C ALA A 95 28.31 10.03 9.45
N MET A 96 28.00 11.12 10.16
CA MET A 96 26.65 11.68 10.23
C MET A 96 26.21 12.23 8.86
N GLU A 97 27.07 12.97 8.17
CA GLU A 97 26.83 13.47 6.83
C GLU A 97 26.54 12.34 5.83
N ASN A 98 27.40 11.33 5.82
CA ASN A 98 27.22 10.16 4.96
C ASN A 98 25.88 9.46 5.22
N ARG A 99 25.50 9.27 6.48
CA ARG A 99 24.23 8.66 6.86
C ARG A 99 23.03 9.49 6.42
N GLN A 100 23.11 10.81 6.54
CA GLN A 100 22.06 11.71 6.07
C GLN A 100 21.94 11.66 4.54
N ASN A 101 23.05 11.72 3.81
CA ASN A 101 23.08 11.62 2.36
C ASN A 101 22.50 10.29 1.84
N ILE A 102 22.78 9.18 2.52
CA ILE A 102 22.19 7.87 2.19
C ILE A 102 20.69 7.92 2.36
N ARG A 103 20.18 8.42 3.49
CA ARG A 103 18.74 8.53 3.75
C ARG A 103 18.01 9.41 2.73
N GLU A 104 18.61 10.55 2.38
CA GLU A 104 18.05 11.47 1.38
C GLU A 104 17.98 10.80 -0.01
N LYS A 105 19.03 10.05 -0.39
CA LYS A 105 19.04 9.27 -1.64
C LYS A 105 18.02 8.15 -1.64
N GLU A 106 17.86 7.43 -0.53
CA GLU A 106 16.83 6.38 -0.40
C GLU A 106 15.42 6.96 -0.52
N GLN A 107 15.16 8.08 0.15
CA GLN A 107 13.87 8.78 0.05
C GLN A 107 13.59 9.30 -1.36
N ALA A 108 14.59 9.89 -2.01
CA ALA A 108 14.46 10.35 -3.39
C ALA A 108 14.23 9.19 -4.37
N ALA A 109 14.94 8.06 -4.19
CA ALA A 109 14.75 6.87 -5.00
C ALA A 109 13.34 6.28 -4.85
N LEU A 110 12.82 6.21 -3.61
CA LEU A 110 11.46 5.76 -3.33
C LEU A 110 10.41 6.66 -3.98
N LEU A 111 10.60 7.98 -3.90
CA LEU A 111 9.70 8.95 -4.53
C LEU A 111 9.72 8.82 -6.05
N MET A 112 10.90 8.69 -6.67
CA MET A 112 11.06 8.48 -8.11
C MET A 112 10.37 7.19 -8.57
N GLU A 113 10.51 6.10 -7.82
CA GLU A 113 9.87 4.83 -8.15
C GLU A 113 8.34 4.94 -8.08
N LYS A 114 7.81 5.62 -7.06
CA LYS A 114 6.36 5.90 -6.93
C LYS A 114 5.85 6.72 -8.13
N GLU A 115 6.54 7.78 -8.53
CA GLU A 115 6.15 8.60 -9.68
C GLU A 115 6.26 7.82 -11.00
N ARG A 116 7.27 6.96 -11.15
CA ARG A 116 7.41 6.08 -12.31
C ARG A 116 6.25 5.07 -12.41
N LEU A 117 5.89 4.45 -11.31
CA LEU A 117 4.74 3.54 -11.25
C LEU A 117 3.46 4.28 -11.64
N ARG A 118 3.24 5.48 -11.10
CA ARG A 118 2.08 6.32 -11.42
C ARG A 118 2.02 6.69 -12.90
N ALA A 119 3.14 7.09 -13.49
CA ALA A 119 3.22 7.41 -14.92
C ALA A 119 2.93 6.20 -15.81
N ASN A 120 3.48 5.04 -15.47
CA ASN A 120 3.21 3.78 -16.18
C ASN A 120 1.74 3.40 -16.10
N LEU A 121 1.12 3.54 -14.91
CA LEU A 121 -0.29 3.29 -14.67
C LEU A 121 -1.18 4.15 -15.56
N LEU A 122 -0.95 5.48 -15.58
CA LEU A 122 -1.70 6.42 -16.45
C LEU A 122 -1.55 6.08 -17.92
N ARG A 123 -0.37 5.66 -18.36
CA ARG A 123 -0.13 5.24 -19.74
C ARG A 123 -0.93 3.97 -20.09
N THR A 124 -0.90 2.96 -19.22
CA THR A 124 -1.64 1.71 -19.44
C THR A 124 -3.15 1.96 -19.45
N ILE A 125 -3.66 2.73 -18.49
CA ILE A 125 -5.07 3.12 -18.43
C ILE A 125 -5.50 3.85 -19.71
N SER A 126 -4.70 4.82 -20.17
CA SER A 126 -5.03 5.59 -21.38
C SER A 126 -5.10 4.70 -22.64
N HIS A 127 -4.22 3.71 -22.74
CA HIS A 127 -4.24 2.74 -23.83
C HIS A 127 -5.50 1.87 -23.76
N ASP A 128 -5.79 1.34 -22.56
CA ASP A 128 -6.88 0.37 -22.38
C ASP A 128 -8.27 1.03 -22.40
N LEU A 129 -8.38 2.32 -22.05
CA LEU A 129 -9.59 3.10 -22.30
C LEU A 129 -9.84 3.35 -23.79
N ARG A 130 -8.80 3.59 -24.57
CA ARG A 130 -8.92 3.92 -25.99
C ARG A 130 -9.52 2.77 -26.81
N THR A 131 -9.13 1.54 -26.51
CA THR A 131 -9.53 0.36 -27.29
C THR A 131 -11.06 0.14 -27.30
N PRO A 132 -11.76 0.04 -26.15
CA PRO A 132 -13.22 -0.12 -26.12
C PRO A 132 -13.95 1.12 -26.63
N LEU A 133 -13.44 2.33 -26.34
CA LEU A 133 -14.03 3.54 -26.90
C LEU A 133 -14.00 3.55 -28.42
N THR A 134 -12.91 3.08 -29.04
CA THR A 134 -12.81 2.95 -30.49
C THR A 134 -13.76 1.89 -31.04
N ALA A 135 -13.91 0.75 -30.32
CA ALA A 135 -14.85 -0.29 -30.69
C ALA A 135 -16.31 0.18 -30.60
N ILE A 136 -16.69 0.82 -29.49
CA ILE A 136 -18.03 1.41 -29.33
C ILE A 136 -18.32 2.43 -30.43
N SER A 137 -17.39 3.35 -30.68
CA SER A 137 -17.54 4.37 -31.72
C SER A 137 -17.64 3.75 -33.11
N GLY A 138 -16.81 2.75 -33.42
CA GLY A 138 -16.85 2.02 -34.69
C GLY A 138 -18.15 1.26 -34.91
N ASN A 139 -18.61 0.54 -33.89
CA ASN A 139 -19.87 -0.21 -33.90
C ASN A 139 -21.06 0.74 -34.05
N ALA A 140 -21.10 1.84 -33.30
CA ALA A 140 -22.14 2.86 -33.44
C ALA A 140 -22.13 3.51 -34.82
N SER A 141 -20.96 3.87 -35.38
CA SER A 141 -20.83 4.38 -36.71
C SER A 141 -21.31 3.41 -37.80
N ASN A 142 -21.00 2.14 -37.64
CA ASN A 142 -21.47 1.08 -38.55
C ASN A 142 -23.00 0.96 -38.54
N LEU A 143 -23.63 0.98 -37.37
CA LEU A 143 -25.11 1.00 -37.23
C LEU A 143 -25.73 2.21 -37.90
N LEU A 144 -25.12 3.40 -37.78
CA LEU A 144 -25.62 4.64 -38.39
C LEU A 144 -25.49 4.64 -39.90
N SER A 145 -24.35 4.14 -40.41
CA SER A 145 -24.05 4.24 -41.86
C SER A 145 -24.67 3.10 -42.69
N ASN A 146 -24.88 1.92 -42.11
CA ASN A 146 -25.27 0.69 -42.82
C ASN A 146 -26.59 0.09 -42.29
N HIS A 147 -27.46 0.92 -41.69
CA HIS A 147 -28.68 0.47 -41.01
C HIS A 147 -29.54 -0.50 -41.81
N SER A 148 -29.67 -0.30 -43.12
CA SER A 148 -30.52 -1.13 -44.02
C SER A 148 -29.81 -2.38 -44.57
N ALA A 149 -28.49 -2.48 -44.42
CA ALA A 149 -27.69 -3.59 -44.95
C ALA A 149 -27.33 -4.64 -43.87
N ILE A 150 -27.54 -4.33 -42.59
CA ILE A 150 -27.19 -5.21 -41.45
C ILE A 150 -28.42 -6.06 -41.09
N ASP A 151 -28.23 -7.40 -41.07
CA ASP A 151 -29.28 -8.30 -40.62
C ASP A 151 -29.55 -8.16 -39.10
N GLU A 152 -30.71 -8.63 -38.65
CA GLU A 152 -31.16 -8.52 -37.27
C GLU A 152 -30.20 -9.17 -36.26
N ALA A 153 -29.65 -10.35 -36.62
CA ALA A 153 -28.74 -11.09 -35.72
C ALA A 153 -27.43 -10.30 -35.52
N THR A 154 -26.83 -9.80 -36.60
CA THR A 154 -25.63 -8.96 -36.56
C THR A 154 -25.88 -7.65 -35.82
N ARG A 155 -27.06 -7.04 -35.98
CA ARG A 155 -27.45 -5.84 -35.27
C ARG A 155 -27.54 -6.04 -33.77
N LEU A 156 -28.17 -7.13 -33.35
CA LEU A 156 -28.26 -7.52 -31.92
C LEU A 156 -26.86 -7.78 -31.34
N GLN A 157 -25.98 -8.44 -32.10
CA GLN A 157 -24.61 -8.66 -31.66
C GLN A 157 -23.85 -7.35 -31.47
N ILE A 158 -23.96 -6.39 -32.38
CA ILE A 158 -23.32 -5.07 -32.26
C ILE A 158 -23.84 -4.31 -31.03
N TYR A 159 -25.15 -4.37 -30.74
CA TYR A 159 -25.68 -3.79 -29.51
C TYR A 159 -25.12 -4.43 -28.26
N ALA A 160 -24.99 -5.76 -28.24
CA ALA A 160 -24.38 -6.50 -27.13
C ALA A 160 -22.91 -6.08 -26.94
N ASP A 161 -22.13 -6.00 -28.03
CA ASP A 161 -20.72 -5.58 -27.97
C ASP A 161 -20.56 -4.16 -27.44
N ILE A 162 -21.40 -3.21 -27.87
CA ILE A 162 -21.42 -1.84 -27.35
C ILE A 162 -21.73 -1.82 -25.85
N TYR A 163 -22.73 -2.60 -25.44
CA TYR A 163 -23.13 -2.68 -24.03
C TYR A 163 -22.01 -3.27 -23.17
N ASP A 164 -21.41 -4.37 -23.58
CA ASP A 164 -20.35 -5.07 -22.85
C ASP A 164 -19.08 -4.18 -22.74
N ASP A 165 -18.70 -3.50 -23.80
CA ASP A 165 -17.58 -2.55 -23.80
C ASP A 165 -17.87 -1.34 -22.88
N SER A 166 -19.12 -0.86 -22.84
CA SER A 166 -19.52 0.23 -21.95
C SER A 166 -19.49 -0.19 -20.48
N MET A 167 -20.02 -1.36 -20.15
CA MET A 167 -19.97 -1.91 -18.77
C MET A 167 -18.54 -2.15 -18.31
N TRP A 168 -17.67 -2.64 -19.20
CA TRP A 168 -16.26 -2.79 -18.90
C TRP A 168 -15.59 -1.45 -18.57
N LEU A 169 -15.89 -0.39 -19.32
CA LEU A 169 -15.37 0.96 -19.07
C LEU A 169 -15.84 1.51 -17.71
N ILE A 170 -17.10 1.30 -17.36
CA ILE A 170 -17.66 1.72 -16.06
C ILE A 170 -16.87 1.03 -14.94
N ASN A 171 -16.73 -0.29 -14.99
CA ASN A 171 -15.98 -1.06 -13.99
C ASN A 171 -14.51 -0.60 -13.89
N LEU A 172 -13.89 -0.29 -15.02
CA LEU A 172 -12.52 0.22 -15.05
C LEU A 172 -12.39 1.56 -14.29
N VAL A 173 -13.31 2.51 -14.56
CA VAL A 173 -13.31 3.82 -13.91
C VAL A 173 -13.57 3.68 -12.41
N GLU A 174 -14.52 2.83 -12.01
CA GLU A 174 -14.83 2.56 -10.60
C GLU A 174 -13.63 1.96 -9.87
N ASN A 175 -12.96 0.98 -10.47
CA ASN A 175 -11.75 0.38 -9.91
C ASN A 175 -10.62 1.42 -9.76
N LEU A 176 -10.44 2.31 -10.74
CA LEU A 176 -9.44 3.37 -10.68
C LEU A 176 -9.73 4.38 -9.56
N LEU A 177 -11.00 4.80 -9.43
CA LEU A 177 -11.43 5.70 -8.36
C LEU A 177 -11.26 5.06 -6.98
N ALA A 178 -11.52 3.77 -6.85
CA ALA A 178 -11.33 3.04 -5.60
C ALA A 178 -9.84 2.98 -5.23
N VAL A 179 -8.94 2.65 -6.17
CA VAL A 179 -7.49 2.63 -5.96
C VAL A 179 -6.97 4.01 -5.52
N THR A 180 -7.40 5.09 -6.18
CA THR A 180 -6.95 6.45 -5.84
C THR A 180 -7.41 6.89 -4.44
N ARG A 181 -8.63 6.52 -4.02
CA ARG A 181 -9.12 6.80 -2.66
C ARG A 181 -8.34 6.05 -1.58
N ILE A 182 -7.89 4.84 -1.89
CA ILE A 182 -7.06 4.03 -0.99
C ILE A 182 -5.68 4.66 -0.82
N GLU A 183 -5.02 5.04 -1.93
CA GLU A 183 -3.69 5.67 -1.89
C GLU A 183 -3.68 6.99 -1.10
N ASP A 184 -4.75 7.77 -1.18
CA ASP A 184 -4.92 9.02 -0.44
C ASP A 184 -5.25 8.81 1.06
N GLY A 185 -5.43 7.57 1.52
CA GLY A 185 -5.87 7.27 2.90
C GLY A 185 -7.28 7.80 3.21
N ARG A 186 -8.09 8.10 2.20
CA ARG A 186 -9.42 8.72 2.31
C ARG A 186 -10.58 7.73 2.18
N MET A 187 -10.31 6.45 2.36
CA MET A 187 -11.36 5.45 2.31
C MET A 187 -12.23 5.54 3.56
N ASN A 188 -13.33 6.29 3.47
CA ASN A 188 -14.35 6.32 4.52
C ASN A 188 -15.20 5.05 4.38
N LEU A 189 -14.84 4.00 5.14
CA LEU A 189 -15.61 2.77 5.21
C LEU A 189 -16.89 3.01 6.02
N ARG A 190 -18.01 2.50 5.50
CA ARG A 190 -19.26 2.39 6.25
C ARG A 190 -19.34 0.98 6.81
N MET A 191 -18.70 0.80 7.97
CA MET A 191 -18.63 -0.50 8.64
C MET A 191 -19.94 -0.78 9.38
N GLU A 192 -20.75 -1.66 8.83
CA GLU A 192 -22.02 -2.13 9.40
C GLU A 192 -21.95 -3.65 9.59
N THR A 193 -22.78 -4.18 10.49
CA THR A 193 -22.91 -5.63 10.69
C THR A 193 -23.87 -6.17 9.64
N GLU A 194 -23.33 -7.01 8.76
CA GLU A 194 -24.06 -7.51 7.58
C GLU A 194 -24.09 -9.04 7.56
N LEU A 195 -25.15 -9.59 7.00
CA LEU A 195 -25.29 -11.03 6.80
C LEU A 195 -24.49 -11.44 5.55
N VAL A 196 -23.48 -12.29 5.73
CA VAL A 196 -22.54 -12.67 4.65
C VAL A 196 -23.26 -13.31 3.46
N SER A 197 -24.29 -14.14 3.69
CA SER A 197 -25.08 -14.78 2.63
C SER A 197 -25.85 -13.78 1.77
N GLU A 198 -26.32 -12.66 2.34
CA GLU A 198 -26.99 -11.60 1.57
C GLU A 198 -26.00 -10.84 0.68
N VAL A 199 -24.82 -10.53 1.21
CA VAL A 199 -23.76 -9.85 0.46
C VAL A 199 -23.27 -10.72 -0.71
N ILE A 200 -23.13 -12.04 -0.51
CA ILE A 200 -22.78 -12.97 -1.58
C ILE A 200 -23.91 -13.04 -2.63
N SER A 201 -25.16 -13.13 -2.20
CA SER A 201 -26.31 -13.17 -3.09
C SER A 201 -26.42 -11.91 -3.94
N GLU A 202 -26.16 -10.74 -3.34
CA GLU A 202 -26.10 -9.48 -4.07
C GLU A 202 -24.97 -9.47 -5.11
N ALA A 203 -23.78 -9.92 -4.74
CA ALA A 203 -22.65 -10.01 -5.65
C ALA A 203 -22.96 -10.90 -6.87
N LEU A 204 -23.56 -12.06 -6.64
CA LEU A 204 -23.92 -13.01 -7.71
C LEU A 204 -24.96 -12.46 -8.69
N ARG A 205 -25.80 -11.51 -8.28
CA ARG A 205 -26.72 -10.82 -9.19
C ARG A 205 -26.03 -9.89 -10.18
N HIS A 206 -24.83 -9.42 -9.85
CA HIS A 206 -24.05 -8.47 -10.64
C HIS A 206 -22.88 -9.10 -11.41
N VAL A 207 -22.69 -10.40 -11.26
CA VAL A 207 -21.65 -11.14 -12.02
C VAL A 207 -21.94 -11.10 -13.52
N SER A 208 -20.88 -11.11 -14.32
CA SER A 208 -20.89 -11.10 -15.79
C SER A 208 -21.92 -12.05 -16.41
N ARG A 209 -22.54 -11.66 -17.54
CA ARG A 209 -23.46 -12.52 -18.30
C ARG A 209 -22.86 -13.85 -18.74
N GLN A 210 -21.54 -13.95 -18.84
CA GLN A 210 -20.83 -15.20 -19.14
C GLN A 210 -20.97 -16.23 -18.00
N SER A 211 -21.45 -15.82 -16.82
CA SER A 211 -21.76 -16.73 -15.70
C SER A 211 -22.74 -17.82 -16.06
N VAL A 212 -23.63 -17.58 -17.04
CA VAL A 212 -24.61 -18.57 -17.52
C VAL A 212 -23.94 -19.81 -18.14
N GLU A 213 -22.69 -19.68 -18.57
CA GLU A 213 -21.90 -20.77 -19.15
C GLU A 213 -21.12 -21.57 -18.09
N HIS A 214 -21.20 -21.19 -16.80
CA HIS A 214 -20.50 -21.80 -15.67
C HIS A 214 -21.47 -22.27 -14.59
N SER A 215 -21.05 -23.25 -13.79
CA SER A 215 -21.79 -23.70 -12.61
C SER A 215 -21.32 -22.93 -11.38
N ILE A 216 -22.03 -21.89 -10.96
CA ILE A 216 -21.67 -21.08 -9.79
C ILE A 216 -22.57 -21.49 -8.62
N THR A 217 -21.97 -21.89 -7.50
CA THR A 217 -22.67 -22.25 -6.27
C THR A 217 -22.12 -21.49 -5.07
N ALA A 218 -22.99 -21.18 -4.10
CA ALA A 218 -22.59 -20.61 -2.82
C ALA A 218 -23.05 -21.54 -1.69
N GLU A 219 -22.14 -21.89 -0.80
CA GLU A 219 -22.40 -22.79 0.33
C GLU A 219 -21.86 -22.14 1.60
N SER A 220 -22.62 -22.19 2.68
CA SER A 220 -22.25 -21.68 3.99
C SER A 220 -22.30 -22.82 5.02
N THR A 221 -21.37 -22.83 5.94
CA THR A 221 -21.44 -23.73 7.12
C THR A 221 -22.42 -23.25 8.16
N ASP A 222 -22.78 -21.96 8.13
CA ASP A 222 -23.76 -21.35 9.03
C ASP A 222 -24.54 -20.28 8.26
N ASP A 223 -25.86 -20.40 8.23
CA ASP A 223 -26.74 -19.48 7.49
C ASP A 223 -26.81 -18.06 8.10
N PHE A 224 -26.39 -17.91 9.35
CA PHE A 224 -26.43 -16.65 10.10
C PHE A 224 -25.06 -16.05 10.37
N LEU A 225 -24.07 -16.29 9.50
CA LEU A 225 -22.77 -15.66 9.61
C LEU A 225 -22.85 -14.15 9.43
N LEU A 226 -22.49 -13.41 10.49
CA LEU A 226 -22.43 -11.96 10.50
C LEU A 226 -20.97 -11.49 10.50
N ALA A 227 -20.68 -10.47 9.71
CA ALA A 227 -19.38 -9.85 9.69
C ALA A 227 -19.53 -8.33 9.61
N ARG A 228 -18.57 -7.62 10.19
CA ARG A 228 -18.50 -6.17 10.14
C ARG A 228 -17.83 -5.72 8.87
N MET A 229 -18.58 -5.08 7.97
CA MET A 229 -18.07 -4.71 6.65
C MET A 229 -18.82 -3.51 6.02
N ASP A 230 -18.20 -2.90 5.02
CA ASP A 230 -18.90 -2.10 4.01
C ASP A 230 -19.38 -3.04 2.90
N ALA A 231 -20.67 -3.39 2.93
CA ALA A 231 -21.26 -4.40 2.04
C ALA A 231 -20.99 -4.11 0.55
N ARG A 232 -21.01 -2.83 0.13
CA ARG A 232 -20.81 -2.46 -1.27
C ARG A 232 -19.39 -2.80 -1.74
N LEU A 233 -18.40 -2.60 -0.87
CA LEU A 233 -17.00 -2.88 -1.20
C LEU A 233 -16.73 -4.38 -1.18
N ILE A 234 -17.35 -5.14 -0.27
CA ILE A 234 -17.21 -6.60 -0.25
C ILE A 234 -17.94 -7.24 -1.44
N VAL A 235 -19.09 -6.73 -1.85
CA VAL A 235 -19.75 -7.11 -3.12
C VAL A 235 -18.78 -6.95 -4.30
N GLN A 236 -18.06 -5.82 -4.37
CA GLN A 236 -17.06 -5.58 -5.39
C GLN A 236 -15.90 -6.60 -5.35
N VAL A 237 -15.43 -6.98 -4.14
CA VAL A 237 -14.39 -8.02 -3.99
C VAL A 237 -14.90 -9.35 -4.56
N ILE A 238 -16.10 -9.77 -4.18
CA ILE A 238 -16.68 -11.04 -4.63
C ILE A 238 -16.86 -11.05 -6.14
N ILE A 239 -17.43 -9.98 -6.72
CA ILE A 239 -17.57 -9.84 -8.18
C ILE A 239 -16.21 -9.96 -8.87
N ASN A 240 -15.18 -9.25 -8.41
CA ASN A 240 -13.85 -9.31 -9.00
C ASN A 240 -13.24 -10.73 -8.95
N LEU A 241 -13.43 -11.47 -7.85
CA LEU A 241 -12.91 -12.82 -7.72
C LEU A 241 -13.68 -13.82 -8.60
N VAL A 242 -15.02 -13.71 -8.66
CA VAL A 242 -15.86 -14.58 -9.50
C VAL A 242 -15.66 -14.28 -10.97
N ASP A 243 -15.58 -13.01 -11.38
CA ASP A 243 -15.28 -12.64 -12.77
C ASP A 243 -13.88 -13.10 -13.20
N ASN A 244 -12.90 -13.10 -12.30
CA ASN A 244 -11.60 -13.70 -12.57
C ASN A 244 -11.72 -15.22 -12.79
N ALA A 245 -12.47 -15.93 -11.95
CA ALA A 245 -12.71 -17.35 -12.12
C ALA A 245 -13.38 -17.66 -13.48
N ILE A 246 -14.44 -16.93 -13.84
CA ILE A 246 -15.13 -17.05 -15.14
C ILE A 246 -14.16 -16.80 -16.30
N LYS A 247 -13.32 -15.80 -16.18
CA LYS A 247 -12.39 -15.38 -17.24
C LYS A 247 -11.30 -16.40 -17.53
N TYR A 248 -10.78 -17.06 -16.49
CA TYR A 248 -9.63 -17.96 -16.60
C TYR A 248 -9.99 -19.44 -16.61
N THR A 249 -11.28 -19.77 -16.58
CA THR A 249 -11.79 -21.14 -16.70
C THR A 249 -12.48 -21.37 -18.04
N GLN A 250 -12.72 -22.63 -18.37
CA GLN A 250 -13.45 -23.01 -19.58
C GLN A 250 -14.97 -22.99 -19.34
N LYS A 251 -15.76 -22.92 -20.43
CA LYS A 251 -17.20 -23.08 -20.36
C LYS A 251 -17.54 -24.43 -19.70
N GLY A 252 -18.49 -24.39 -18.76
CA GLY A 252 -18.91 -25.56 -17.98
C GLY A 252 -18.10 -25.77 -16.71
N SER A 253 -17.08 -24.96 -16.45
CA SER A 253 -16.29 -25.01 -15.20
C SER A 253 -17.14 -24.70 -13.97
N ARG A 254 -16.70 -25.27 -12.84
CA ARG A 254 -17.32 -25.09 -11.54
C ARG A 254 -16.64 -24.00 -10.73
N ILE A 255 -17.42 -23.04 -10.27
CA ILE A 255 -16.98 -21.96 -9.37
C ILE A 255 -17.80 -22.09 -8.08
N GLN A 256 -17.13 -22.14 -6.92
CA GLN A 256 -17.82 -22.29 -5.64
C GLN A 256 -17.39 -21.17 -4.70
N ILE A 257 -18.36 -20.59 -3.99
CA ILE A 257 -18.12 -19.66 -2.90
C ILE A 257 -18.45 -20.40 -1.61
N LEU A 258 -17.43 -20.56 -0.77
CA LEU A 258 -17.54 -21.28 0.50
C LEU A 258 -17.30 -20.32 1.64
N THR A 259 -18.20 -20.33 2.65
CA THR A 259 -18.05 -19.50 3.84
C THR A 259 -18.03 -20.35 5.09
N ASP A 260 -17.12 -20.03 6.00
CA ASP A 260 -16.99 -20.68 7.29
C ASP A 260 -16.55 -19.69 8.37
N LYS A 261 -16.97 -19.93 9.60
CA LYS A 261 -16.57 -19.16 10.77
C LYS A 261 -15.21 -19.66 11.28
N LEU A 262 -14.28 -18.73 11.51
CA LEU A 262 -13.09 -18.92 12.31
C LEU A 262 -13.33 -18.38 13.73
N GLU A 263 -12.36 -18.50 14.63
CA GLU A 263 -12.52 -18.04 16.03
C GLU A 263 -12.96 -16.57 16.13
N SER A 264 -12.31 -15.67 15.38
CA SER A 264 -12.55 -14.21 15.40
C SER A 264 -12.98 -13.64 14.05
N ASP A 265 -12.99 -14.46 13.00
CA ASP A 265 -13.19 -14.00 11.63
C ASP A 265 -14.16 -14.87 10.87
N VAL A 266 -14.75 -14.32 9.84
CA VAL A 266 -15.44 -15.07 8.79
C VAL A 266 -14.48 -15.25 7.64
N ARG A 267 -14.29 -16.48 7.18
CA ARG A 267 -13.49 -16.81 6.01
C ARG A 267 -14.39 -17.04 4.80
N ILE A 268 -14.09 -16.37 3.71
CA ILE A 268 -14.77 -16.53 2.41
C ILE A 268 -13.74 -17.05 1.41
N ARG A 269 -14.09 -18.14 0.71
CA ARG A 269 -13.25 -18.77 -0.31
C ARG A 269 -13.99 -18.80 -1.63
N VAL A 270 -13.36 -18.32 -2.69
CA VAL A 270 -13.82 -18.45 -4.07
C VAL A 270 -12.90 -19.45 -4.75
N THR A 271 -13.47 -20.60 -5.15
CA THR A 271 -12.73 -21.71 -5.73
C THR A 271 -13.13 -21.91 -7.18
N ASP A 272 -12.16 -22.23 -8.03
CA ASP A 272 -12.37 -22.62 -9.42
C ASP A 272 -11.64 -23.93 -9.74
N ASP A 273 -12.00 -24.57 -10.84
CA ASP A 273 -11.38 -25.78 -11.38
C ASP A 273 -10.55 -25.51 -12.65
N GLY A 274 -10.03 -24.30 -12.77
CA GLY A 274 -9.24 -23.82 -13.90
C GLY A 274 -7.80 -24.37 -13.96
N PRO A 275 -6.93 -23.72 -14.75
CA PRO A 275 -5.54 -24.15 -14.93
C PRO A 275 -4.63 -23.89 -13.71
N GLY A 276 -5.10 -23.12 -12.71
CA GLY A 276 -4.28 -22.71 -11.57
C GLY A 276 -3.33 -21.55 -11.86
N ILE A 277 -2.55 -21.16 -10.85
CA ILE A 277 -1.55 -20.09 -10.91
C ILE A 277 -0.18 -20.69 -10.53
N PRO A 278 0.87 -20.51 -11.36
CA PRO A 278 2.22 -20.97 -11.02
C PRO A 278 2.69 -20.41 -9.67
N ASP A 279 3.41 -21.22 -8.88
CA ASP A 279 3.89 -20.83 -7.55
C ASP A 279 4.73 -19.55 -7.57
N GLU A 280 5.53 -19.37 -8.61
CA GLU A 280 6.35 -18.18 -8.81
C GLU A 280 5.51 -16.90 -9.01
N ALA A 281 4.28 -17.03 -9.50
CA ALA A 281 3.37 -15.94 -9.78
C ALA A 281 2.49 -15.54 -8.57
N LYS A 282 2.18 -16.49 -7.69
CA LYS A 282 1.27 -16.29 -6.55
C LYS A 282 1.63 -15.10 -5.65
N PRO A 283 2.91 -14.82 -5.32
CA PRO A 283 3.27 -13.67 -4.50
C PRO A 283 2.92 -12.32 -5.14
N PHE A 284 2.82 -12.29 -6.48
CA PHE A 284 2.67 -11.05 -7.25
C PHE A 284 1.26 -10.82 -7.79
N VAL A 285 0.34 -11.79 -7.69
CA VAL A 285 -1.01 -11.68 -8.30
C VAL A 285 -1.84 -10.53 -7.75
N PHE A 286 -1.54 -10.09 -6.53
CA PHE A 286 -2.18 -8.94 -5.90
C PHE A 286 -1.43 -7.62 -6.13
N ASP A 287 -0.33 -7.62 -6.86
CA ASP A 287 0.40 -6.39 -7.15
C ASP A 287 -0.29 -5.59 -8.25
N MET A 288 -0.15 -4.28 -8.16
CA MET A 288 -0.78 -3.35 -9.10
C MET A 288 -0.26 -3.59 -10.52
N CYS A 289 -1.18 -3.70 -11.48
CA CYS A 289 -0.88 -3.96 -12.90
C CYS A 289 -0.20 -5.32 -13.18
N TYR A 290 -0.24 -6.26 -12.25
CA TYR A 290 0.26 -7.59 -12.52
C TYR A 290 -0.71 -8.34 -13.46
N THR A 291 -0.23 -8.67 -14.63
CA THR A 291 -0.91 -9.54 -15.58
C THR A 291 0.02 -10.71 -15.83
N GLY A 292 -0.36 -11.92 -15.40
CA GLY A 292 0.49 -13.11 -15.46
C GLY A 292 1.18 -13.30 -16.83
N ALA A 293 2.35 -13.94 -16.83
CA ALA A 293 3.22 -14.12 -17.98
C ALA A 293 2.59 -14.91 -19.15
N ASN A 294 1.50 -15.63 -18.91
CA ASN A 294 0.71 -16.25 -19.95
C ASN A 294 -0.13 -15.19 -20.68
N ARG A 295 0.51 -14.51 -21.61
CA ARG A 295 -0.15 -13.89 -22.75
C ARG A 295 -0.76 -15.02 -23.60
N ILE A 296 -1.82 -15.65 -23.14
CA ILE A 296 -2.79 -16.20 -24.07
C ILE A 296 -3.26 -14.97 -24.83
N ALA A 297 -2.98 -14.96 -26.12
CA ALA A 297 -3.36 -13.90 -27.06
C ALA A 297 -4.89 -13.86 -27.20
N ASP A 298 -5.59 -13.85 -26.09
CA ASP A 298 -7.02 -13.78 -26.01
C ASP A 298 -7.36 -12.35 -25.54
N SER A 299 -8.07 -11.65 -26.38
CA SER A 299 -8.55 -10.27 -26.35
C SER A 299 -9.29 -9.85 -25.07
N ARG A 300 -9.14 -10.56 -23.97
CA ARG A 300 -9.85 -10.29 -22.71
C ARG A 300 -9.04 -9.32 -21.84
N ARG A 301 -9.33 -8.07 -22.03
CA ARG A 301 -8.80 -6.87 -21.39
C ARG A 301 -8.74 -7.03 -19.87
N SER A 302 -7.56 -7.03 -19.24
CA SER A 302 -7.43 -6.91 -17.80
C SER A 302 -6.21 -6.08 -17.43
N LEU A 303 -6.45 -4.99 -16.73
CA LEU A 303 -5.44 -4.04 -16.24
C LEU A 303 -4.64 -4.56 -15.04
N GLY A 304 -4.96 -5.74 -14.51
CA GLY A 304 -4.36 -6.23 -13.27
C GLY A 304 -4.72 -5.37 -12.04
N LEU A 305 -5.83 -4.61 -12.10
CA LEU A 305 -6.28 -3.77 -10.99
C LEU A 305 -7.25 -4.48 -10.05
N GLY A 306 -8.00 -5.48 -10.53
CA GLY A 306 -9.07 -6.13 -9.74
C GLY A 306 -8.55 -6.80 -8.47
N LEU A 307 -7.52 -7.64 -8.56
CA LEU A 307 -6.95 -8.33 -7.38
C LEU A 307 -6.21 -7.38 -6.43
N CYS A 308 -5.52 -6.37 -6.95
CA CYS A 308 -4.90 -5.33 -6.14
C CYS A 308 -5.97 -4.54 -5.35
N LEU A 309 -7.09 -4.22 -5.99
CA LEU A 309 -8.23 -3.59 -5.33
C LEU A 309 -8.82 -4.49 -4.24
N CYS A 310 -9.00 -5.80 -4.53
CA CYS A 310 -9.47 -6.76 -3.52
C CYS A 310 -8.56 -6.76 -2.29
N ARG A 311 -7.23 -6.85 -2.45
CA ARG A 311 -6.28 -6.80 -1.34
C ARG A 311 -6.41 -5.51 -0.53
N SER A 312 -6.57 -4.39 -1.20
CA SER A 312 -6.68 -3.09 -0.55
C SER A 312 -7.98 -2.93 0.23
N ILE A 313 -9.12 -3.37 -0.33
CA ILE A 313 -10.41 -3.38 0.35
C ILE A 313 -10.37 -4.27 1.59
N ILE A 314 -9.90 -5.52 1.44
CA ILE A 314 -9.85 -6.48 2.55
C ILE A 314 -8.95 -5.99 3.68
N ARG A 315 -7.77 -5.44 3.36
CA ARG A 315 -6.88 -4.83 4.37
C ARG A 315 -7.53 -3.64 5.09
N ALA A 316 -8.27 -2.80 4.36
CA ALA A 316 -8.99 -1.69 4.96
C ALA A 316 -10.10 -2.17 5.93
N HIS A 317 -10.64 -3.38 5.74
CA HIS A 317 -11.57 -4.04 6.65
C HIS A 317 -10.90 -4.78 7.81
N GLY A 318 -9.56 -4.78 7.88
CA GLY A 318 -8.79 -5.49 8.90
C GLY A 318 -8.60 -6.98 8.62
N GLY A 319 -8.96 -7.45 7.43
CA GLY A 319 -8.79 -8.84 7.00
C GLY A 319 -7.53 -9.08 6.14
N GLU A 320 -7.37 -10.33 5.73
CA GLU A 320 -6.30 -10.76 4.83
C GLU A 320 -6.87 -11.46 3.60
N ILE A 321 -6.15 -11.38 2.46
CA ILE A 321 -6.47 -12.10 1.23
C ILE A 321 -5.26 -12.87 0.73
N SER A 322 -5.48 -14.11 0.28
CA SER A 322 -4.46 -15.02 -0.22
C SER A 322 -4.97 -15.86 -1.37
N VAL A 323 -4.05 -16.54 -2.07
CA VAL A 323 -4.36 -17.50 -3.13
C VAL A 323 -3.58 -18.80 -2.89
N SER A 324 -4.24 -19.93 -3.14
CA SER A 324 -3.65 -21.28 -3.07
C SER A 324 -4.19 -22.14 -4.21
N ASP A 325 -3.59 -23.32 -4.39
CA ASP A 325 -4.05 -24.28 -5.38
C ASP A 325 -5.32 -25.00 -4.93
N ASN A 326 -6.19 -25.27 -5.90
CA ASN A 326 -7.32 -26.17 -5.74
C ASN A 326 -6.93 -27.59 -6.18
N THR A 327 -7.61 -28.61 -5.64
CA THR A 327 -7.37 -30.02 -5.98
C THR A 327 -8.59 -30.59 -6.73
N PRO A 328 -8.43 -31.23 -7.91
CA PRO A 328 -7.17 -31.61 -8.56
C PRO A 328 -6.50 -30.50 -9.37
N SER A 329 -7.17 -29.40 -9.68
CA SER A 329 -6.66 -28.24 -10.41
C SER A 329 -7.48 -27.00 -10.10
N GLY A 330 -6.92 -25.81 -10.38
CA GLY A 330 -7.60 -24.53 -10.18
C GLY A 330 -7.00 -23.68 -9.08
N CYS A 331 -7.73 -22.64 -8.68
CA CYS A 331 -7.34 -21.70 -7.64
C CYS A 331 -8.36 -21.65 -6.51
N ILE A 332 -7.87 -21.30 -5.32
CA ILE A 332 -8.66 -20.91 -4.16
C ILE A 332 -8.21 -19.52 -3.74
N PHE A 333 -9.04 -18.53 -3.97
CA PHE A 333 -8.87 -17.20 -3.38
C PHE A 333 -9.57 -17.17 -2.04
N THR A 334 -8.83 -16.89 -0.98
CA THR A 334 -9.33 -16.87 0.40
C THR A 334 -9.19 -15.48 0.98
N PHE A 335 -10.26 -14.95 1.57
CA PHE A 335 -10.16 -13.72 2.35
C PHE A 335 -10.93 -13.82 3.67
N THR A 336 -10.54 -12.99 4.64
CA THR A 336 -11.15 -12.94 5.97
C THR A 336 -11.76 -11.59 6.25
N LEU A 337 -12.79 -11.57 7.08
CA LEU A 337 -13.44 -10.37 7.61
C LEU A 337 -13.68 -10.55 9.11
N PRO A 338 -13.56 -9.50 9.94
CA PRO A 338 -13.87 -9.59 11.36
C PRO A 338 -15.29 -10.09 11.61
N CYS A 339 -15.41 -11.16 12.39
CA CYS A 339 -16.70 -11.72 12.80
C CYS A 339 -17.34 -10.83 13.86
N GLU A 340 -18.65 -10.66 13.82
CA GLU A 340 -19.39 -10.00 14.89
C GLU A 340 -20.41 -10.98 15.47
N GLU A 341 -20.34 -11.18 16.78
CA GLU A 341 -21.33 -11.99 17.50
C GLU A 341 -22.46 -11.08 17.98
N VAL A 342 -23.65 -11.32 17.52
CA VAL A 342 -24.84 -10.65 18.09
C VAL A 342 -25.15 -11.34 19.41
N THR A 343 -24.84 -10.69 20.52
CA THR A 343 -25.34 -11.08 21.84
C THR A 343 -26.83 -10.67 21.87
N ILE A 344 -27.72 -11.62 21.64
CA ILE A 344 -29.14 -11.38 21.84
C ILE A 344 -29.33 -11.27 23.37
N HIS A 345 -29.48 -10.06 23.86
CA HIS A 345 -29.97 -9.84 25.22
C HIS A 345 -31.49 -10.15 25.20
N GLU A 346 -31.87 -11.28 25.81
CA GLU A 346 -33.24 -11.59 26.17
C GLU A 346 -33.77 -10.60 27.22
#